data_46a3c89ae6a040252a994575454506c1
#
_entry.id   46a3c89ae6a040252a994575454506c1
#
_cell.length_a   1.000
_cell.length_b   1.000
_cell.length_c   1.000
_cell.angle_alpha   90.00
_cell.angle_beta   90.00
_cell.angle_gamma   90.00
#
_symmetry.space_group_name_H-M   'P 1'
#
loop_
_entity.id
_entity.type
_entity.pdbx_description
1 polymer ?
#
loop_
_entity_poly.entity_id
_entity_poly.type
_entity_poly.pdbx_seq_one_letter_code
_entity_poly.pdbx_strand_id
1 'polypeptide(L)'
;MQLLRTLLFAALSSLAEATLQIVPGGTWTTSNSQHLQAHGGGLIKVDGLYYLVGEDKTNGTAFQNVNCYSSPDLVQWTYVGALLSRTSSGDLGPSRVVERPKVVFNAKTKKYVLYMHIDSSSYGEAKVGVATGDSVCGKYTYLNSFQPLSHQSRDMGLFVDDDGSGYLLSEDRENGLRIMELADDYLSVASSTYLWSDSIEAPALLKLNGRYYMFGSKLTGWAPNDNVYSTSTSLTTGWSAWATFATAGSNTYTSQTNFVLPVGSDAAIYLGDRWVSSNLMASTYVWLPLTISGTTVTMANAESWVPNLASTSASAASAKPAETAYEGEAAAYGGAARNVSCGSCSGGSAAGYLGGPDKGTLTFRGVHSDAAARSTLRFRYVNGDSSPRYANVRVNGGAATKLAFLPTGSNVSASTLHVDLKAGSANEVVLEGVGDAWAPDVDRLIVPVQ
;
A
#
# COMPACT_ATOMS: atom_id res chain seq x y z
N MET A 1 -23.46 37.25 -54.17
CA MET A 1 -23.13 37.23 -52.75
C MET A 1 -22.93 35.78 -52.34
N GLN A 2 -21.67 35.28 -52.37
CA GLN A 2 -21.28 33.98 -51.92
C GLN A 2 -20.83 34.04 -50.47
N LEU A 3 -21.56 33.37 -49.58
CA LEU A 3 -21.14 33.22 -48.19
C LEU A 3 -20.08 32.08 -48.09
N LEU A 4 -18.86 32.45 -47.79
CA LEU A 4 -17.81 31.53 -47.38
C LEU A 4 -18.14 31.02 -45.97
N ARG A 5 -18.46 29.74 -45.80
CA ARG A 5 -18.50 29.06 -44.48
C ARG A 5 -17.11 28.55 -44.15
N THR A 6 -16.45 29.22 -43.25
CA THR A 6 -15.20 28.76 -42.64
C THR A 6 -15.55 27.67 -41.63
N LEU A 7 -15.21 26.43 -41.93
CA LEU A 7 -15.22 25.31 -40.95
C LEU A 7 -14.00 25.46 -40.03
N LEU A 8 -14.26 25.81 -38.77
CA LEU A 8 -13.28 25.71 -37.73
C LEU A 8 -13.17 24.24 -37.33
N PHE A 9 -12.07 23.56 -37.71
CA PHE A 9 -11.68 22.29 -37.13
C PHE A 9 -11.10 22.57 -35.76
N ALA A 10 -11.89 22.35 -34.72
CA ALA A 10 -11.34 22.21 -33.35
C ALA A 10 -10.57 20.89 -33.30
N ALA A 11 -9.26 20.97 -33.30
CA ALA A 11 -8.42 19.82 -32.96
C ALA A 11 -8.69 19.51 -31.48
N LEU A 12 -9.46 18.47 -31.20
CA LEU A 12 -9.47 17.83 -29.91
C LEU A 12 -8.07 17.20 -29.72
N SER A 13 -7.18 17.93 -29.06
CA SER A 13 -6.01 17.31 -28.46
C SER A 13 -6.54 16.38 -27.37
N SER A 14 -6.55 15.08 -27.62
CA SER A 14 -6.71 14.09 -26.57
C SER A 14 -5.55 14.34 -25.60
N LEU A 15 -5.83 14.85 -24.42
CA LEU A 15 -4.88 14.83 -23.33
C LEU A 15 -4.57 13.35 -23.10
N ALA A 16 -3.35 12.95 -23.35
CA ALA A 16 -2.92 11.60 -23.04
C ALA A 16 -3.12 11.39 -21.53
N GLU A 17 -3.86 10.35 -21.19
CA GLU A 17 -4.10 10.02 -19.79
C GLU A 17 -2.80 9.58 -19.13
N ALA A 18 -2.57 10.04 -17.90
CA ALA A 18 -1.42 9.62 -17.10
C ALA A 18 -1.46 8.11 -16.88
N THR A 19 -0.33 7.42 -17.11
CA THR A 19 -0.24 5.97 -16.86
C THR A 19 0.44 5.71 -15.54
N LEU A 20 -0.30 6.00 -14.48
CA LEU A 20 0.13 5.73 -13.11
C LEU A 20 -0.22 4.29 -12.73
N GLN A 21 0.78 3.57 -12.22
CA GLN A 21 0.64 2.15 -11.90
C GLN A 21 0.91 1.89 -10.42
N ILE A 22 0.09 1.04 -9.82
CA ILE A 22 0.43 0.35 -8.58
C ILE A 22 1.39 -0.80 -8.92
N VAL A 23 2.48 -0.90 -8.18
CA VAL A 23 3.51 -1.95 -8.31
C VAL A 23 3.50 -2.77 -7.01
N PRO A 24 2.80 -3.92 -6.97
CA PRO A 24 2.73 -4.75 -5.78
C PRO A 24 4.12 -5.26 -5.38
N GLY A 25 4.44 -5.15 -4.09
CA GLY A 25 5.75 -5.54 -3.56
C GLY A 25 6.90 -4.60 -3.90
N GLY A 26 6.64 -3.50 -4.58
CA GLY A 26 7.63 -2.47 -4.87
C GLY A 26 7.85 -1.51 -3.69
N THR A 27 8.98 -0.80 -3.71
CA THR A 27 9.25 0.32 -2.82
C THR A 27 8.49 1.54 -3.33
N TRP A 28 7.60 2.09 -2.51
CA TRP A 28 6.88 3.32 -2.82
C TRP A 28 7.52 4.49 -2.10
N THR A 29 8.00 5.46 -2.87
CA THR A 29 8.60 6.69 -2.33
C THR A 29 7.57 7.80 -2.32
N THR A 30 7.42 8.46 -1.20
CA THR A 30 6.47 9.55 -0.98
C THR A 30 7.05 10.89 -1.42
N SER A 31 6.21 11.92 -1.50
CA SER A 31 6.61 13.26 -1.92
C SER A 31 7.70 13.90 -1.05
N ASN A 32 7.85 13.45 0.23
CA ASN A 32 8.94 13.86 1.10
C ASN A 32 10.21 13.01 0.97
N SER A 33 10.31 12.20 -0.11
CA SER A 33 11.48 11.39 -0.44
C SER A 33 11.84 10.30 0.57
N GLN A 34 10.86 9.82 1.33
CA GLN A 34 10.98 8.67 2.21
C GLN A 34 10.19 7.49 1.63
N HIS A 35 10.58 6.25 1.98
CA HIS A 35 9.71 5.11 1.68
C HIS A 35 8.45 5.15 2.55
N LEU A 36 7.34 4.72 1.97
CA LEU A 36 6.04 4.75 2.65
C LEU A 36 6.04 3.76 3.83
N GLN A 37 5.59 4.20 5.00
CA GLN A 37 5.49 3.43 6.23
C GLN A 37 4.08 3.57 6.82
N ALA A 38 3.17 2.69 6.37
CA ALA A 38 1.78 2.62 6.83
C ALA A 38 1.28 1.17 6.81
N HIS A 39 2.02 0.29 7.49
CA HIS A 39 1.73 -1.14 7.54
C HIS A 39 0.51 -1.46 8.44
N GLY A 40 -0.07 -2.65 8.29
CA GLY A 40 -1.26 -3.06 9.03
C GLY A 40 -2.46 -2.13 8.84
N GLY A 41 -2.39 -1.23 7.88
CA GLY A 41 -3.20 -0.04 7.77
C GLY A 41 -4.60 -0.22 7.19
N GLY A 42 -5.31 0.91 7.07
CA GLY A 42 -6.57 1.01 6.37
C GLY A 42 -6.69 2.32 5.59
N LEU A 43 -7.65 2.36 4.69
CA LEU A 43 -7.95 3.51 3.85
C LEU A 43 -9.29 4.13 4.20
N ILE A 44 -9.34 5.46 4.17
CA ILE A 44 -10.58 6.23 4.21
C ILE A 44 -10.56 7.28 3.10
N LYS A 45 -11.69 7.49 2.40
CA LYS A 45 -11.83 8.52 1.37
C LYS A 45 -12.58 9.71 1.95
N VAL A 46 -11.98 10.90 1.88
CA VAL A 46 -12.57 12.15 2.36
C VAL A 46 -12.31 13.24 1.32
N ASP A 47 -13.34 13.98 0.93
CA ASP A 47 -13.26 15.10 -0.02
C ASP A 47 -12.48 14.78 -1.32
N GLY A 48 -12.69 13.58 -1.85
CA GLY A 48 -12.06 13.12 -3.09
C GLY A 48 -10.65 12.57 -2.95
N LEU A 49 -9.99 12.73 -1.79
CA LEU A 49 -8.67 12.17 -1.50
C LEU A 49 -8.78 10.86 -0.72
N TYR A 50 -7.85 9.96 -0.97
CA TYR A 50 -7.63 8.76 -0.19
C TYR A 50 -6.60 9.02 0.90
N TYR A 51 -6.88 8.57 2.11
CA TYR A 51 -5.97 8.68 3.25
C TYR A 51 -5.62 7.28 3.75
N LEU A 52 -4.33 6.95 3.70
CA LEU A 52 -3.77 5.71 4.21
C LEU A 52 -3.24 5.97 5.62
N VAL A 53 -3.79 5.24 6.58
CA VAL A 53 -3.35 5.27 7.98
C VAL A 53 -2.74 3.94 8.32
N GLY A 54 -1.54 3.91 8.91
CA GLY A 54 -0.86 2.66 9.21
C GLY A 54 0.35 2.82 10.12
N GLU A 55 0.95 1.69 10.45
CA GLU A 55 2.07 1.56 11.37
C GLU A 55 3.38 2.00 10.73
N ASP A 56 4.21 2.69 11.52
CA ASP A 56 5.62 2.93 11.22
C ASP A 56 6.47 1.75 11.74
N LYS A 57 7.00 0.94 10.84
CA LYS A 57 7.84 -0.22 11.14
C LYS A 57 9.35 0.05 10.97
N THR A 58 9.77 1.30 10.85
CA THR A 58 11.18 1.67 10.70
C THR A 58 12.07 1.19 11.85
N ASN A 59 11.48 0.95 13.02
CA ASN A 59 12.16 0.42 14.20
C ASN A 59 11.64 -0.96 14.66
N GLY A 60 11.26 -1.81 13.71
CA GLY A 60 10.76 -3.16 14.00
C GLY A 60 9.35 -3.17 14.58
N THR A 61 9.10 -4.01 15.59
CA THR A 61 7.80 -4.15 16.24
C THR A 61 7.49 -3.04 17.25
N ALA A 62 8.52 -2.37 17.79
CA ALA A 62 8.36 -1.34 18.80
C ALA A 62 7.67 -0.10 18.20
N PHE A 63 6.58 0.34 18.82
CA PHE A 63 5.79 1.48 18.37
C PHE A 63 6.61 2.75 18.16
N GLN A 64 6.43 3.38 17.02
CA GLN A 64 6.97 4.70 16.68
C GLN A 64 5.85 5.69 16.43
N ASN A 65 5.06 5.47 15.38
CA ASN A 65 3.98 6.35 14.96
C ASN A 65 2.83 5.54 14.34
N VAL A 66 1.64 6.11 14.40
CA VAL A 66 0.57 5.83 13.44
C VAL A 66 0.64 6.94 12.39
N ASN A 67 1.15 6.61 11.21
CA ASN A 67 1.35 7.57 10.12
C ASN A 67 0.09 7.77 9.29
N CYS A 68 -0.03 8.96 8.68
CA CYS A 68 -1.07 9.28 7.71
C CYS A 68 -0.45 9.82 6.42
N TYR A 69 -0.93 9.30 5.30
CA TYR A 69 -0.58 9.72 3.95
C TYR A 69 -1.84 10.04 3.16
N SER A 70 -1.75 10.98 2.22
CA SER A 70 -2.84 11.29 1.30
C SER A 70 -2.46 11.00 -0.15
N SER A 71 -3.45 10.62 -0.97
CA SER A 71 -3.27 10.38 -2.39
C SER A 71 -4.55 10.72 -3.16
N PRO A 72 -4.46 11.32 -4.34
CA PRO A 72 -5.62 11.50 -5.23
C PRO A 72 -5.96 10.23 -6.04
N ASP A 73 -5.02 9.26 -6.15
CA ASP A 73 -5.04 8.21 -7.17
C ASP A 73 -4.56 6.83 -6.69
N LEU A 74 -4.27 6.66 -5.39
CA LEU A 74 -3.71 5.45 -4.75
C LEU A 74 -2.28 5.09 -5.20
N VAL A 75 -1.65 5.91 -6.01
CA VAL A 75 -0.30 5.68 -6.56
C VAL A 75 0.69 6.69 -6.01
N GLN A 76 0.34 7.97 -6.06
CA GLN A 76 1.19 9.07 -5.61
C GLN A 76 0.85 9.45 -4.17
N TRP A 77 1.75 9.19 -3.24
CA TRP A 77 1.51 9.38 -1.81
C TRP A 77 2.27 10.58 -1.25
N THR A 78 1.56 11.40 -0.48
CA THR A 78 2.11 12.51 0.28
C THR A 78 2.01 12.21 1.77
N TYR A 79 3.13 12.26 2.48
CA TYR A 79 3.13 12.18 3.95
C TYR A 79 2.49 13.43 4.54
N VAL A 80 1.44 13.25 5.34
CA VAL A 80 0.72 14.36 5.98
C VAL A 80 1.20 14.56 7.41
N GLY A 81 1.45 13.48 8.14
CA GLY A 81 1.89 13.53 9.53
C GLY A 81 1.55 12.26 10.30
N ALA A 82 1.96 12.22 11.57
CA ALA A 82 1.56 11.17 12.49
C ALA A 82 0.28 11.56 13.24
N LEU A 83 -0.69 10.63 13.30
CA LEU A 83 -1.90 10.77 14.12
C LEU A 83 -1.56 10.63 15.60
N LEU A 84 -0.74 9.63 15.92
CA LEU A 84 -0.19 9.34 17.23
C LEU A 84 1.29 9.06 17.11
N SER A 85 2.06 9.47 18.11
CA SER A 85 3.50 9.20 18.22
C SER A 85 3.82 8.58 19.57
N ARG A 86 4.97 7.89 19.64
CA ARG A 86 5.45 7.28 20.86
C ARG A 86 5.56 8.31 21.99
N THR A 87 5.06 7.92 23.16
CA THR A 87 5.15 8.68 24.41
C THR A 87 6.28 8.13 25.29
N SER A 88 6.55 8.80 26.42
CA SER A 88 7.58 8.35 27.37
C SER A 88 7.17 7.12 28.18
N SER A 89 5.87 6.82 28.30
CA SER A 89 5.33 5.71 29.11
C SER A 89 3.89 5.38 28.69
N GLY A 90 3.28 4.37 29.32
CA GLY A 90 1.91 3.93 29.06
C GLY A 90 1.78 3.09 27.79
N ASP A 91 0.57 3.00 27.25
CA ASP A 91 0.22 2.15 26.11
C ASP A 91 0.95 2.54 24.81
N LEU A 92 1.32 3.78 24.67
CA LEU A 92 2.08 4.31 23.55
C LEU A 92 3.57 4.51 23.89
N GLY A 93 4.04 3.92 24.98
CA GLY A 93 5.41 4.07 25.50
C GLY A 93 6.46 3.28 24.72
N PRO A 94 7.74 3.35 25.15
CA PRO A 94 8.81 2.54 24.60
C PRO A 94 8.52 1.05 24.73
N SER A 95 8.95 0.26 23.75
CA SER A 95 8.75 -1.20 23.70
C SER A 95 7.30 -1.68 23.72
N ARG A 96 6.34 -0.80 23.45
CA ARG A 96 4.96 -1.18 23.24
C ARG A 96 4.71 -1.60 21.80
N VAL A 97 3.74 -2.48 21.62
CA VAL A 97 3.22 -2.90 20.33
C VAL A 97 1.93 -2.14 20.09
N VAL A 98 1.85 -1.45 18.94
CA VAL A 98 0.63 -0.80 18.44
C VAL A 98 0.51 -1.19 16.99
N GLU A 99 -0.53 -1.96 16.67
CA GLU A 99 -0.69 -2.59 15.37
C GLU A 99 -2.11 -2.40 14.80
N ARG A 100 -2.25 -2.63 13.50
CA ARG A 100 -3.53 -2.64 12.77
C ARG A 100 -4.38 -1.36 12.92
N PRO A 101 -3.83 -0.14 12.89
CA PRO A 101 -4.63 1.07 13.05
C PRO A 101 -5.65 1.23 11.93
N LYS A 102 -6.89 1.57 12.29
CA LYS A 102 -7.99 1.86 11.36
C LYS A 102 -8.73 3.11 11.82
N VAL A 103 -9.09 3.97 10.87
CA VAL A 103 -9.85 5.19 11.13
C VAL A 103 -11.21 5.11 10.46
N VAL A 104 -12.25 5.47 11.20
CA VAL A 104 -13.61 5.67 10.69
C VAL A 104 -14.14 7.04 11.10
N PHE A 105 -15.09 7.57 10.35
CA PHE A 105 -15.77 8.82 10.69
C PHE A 105 -17.11 8.53 11.36
N ASN A 106 -17.32 9.08 12.54
CA ASN A 106 -18.61 9.03 13.23
C ASN A 106 -19.47 10.24 12.85
N ALA A 107 -20.53 9.99 12.09
CA ALA A 107 -21.40 11.05 11.60
C ALA A 107 -22.23 11.75 12.69
N LYS A 108 -22.49 11.08 13.84
CA LYS A 108 -23.23 11.64 14.98
C LYS A 108 -22.38 12.63 15.76
N THR A 109 -21.15 12.24 16.11
CA THR A 109 -20.23 13.07 16.92
C THR A 109 -19.35 14.00 16.10
N LYS A 110 -19.32 13.84 14.77
CA LYS A 110 -18.43 14.55 13.82
C LYS A 110 -16.95 14.36 14.14
N LYS A 111 -16.58 13.21 14.73
CA LYS A 111 -15.21 12.86 15.07
C LYS A 111 -14.69 11.74 14.15
N TYR A 112 -13.41 11.76 13.87
CA TYR A 112 -12.69 10.59 13.38
C TYR A 112 -12.27 9.75 14.57
N VAL A 113 -12.58 8.46 14.54
CA VAL A 113 -12.26 7.50 15.59
C VAL A 113 -11.23 6.51 15.05
N LEU A 114 -10.12 6.39 15.75
CA LEU A 114 -9.03 5.47 15.47
C LEU A 114 -9.07 4.33 16.47
N TYR A 115 -9.09 3.11 15.98
CA TYR A 115 -8.84 1.89 16.74
C TYR A 115 -7.52 1.27 16.35
N MET A 116 -6.85 0.59 17.30
CA MET A 116 -5.60 -0.11 17.08
C MET A 116 -5.42 -1.23 18.10
N HIS A 117 -4.70 -2.28 17.76
CA HIS A 117 -4.24 -3.29 18.71
C HIS A 117 -3.18 -2.67 19.63
N ILE A 118 -3.32 -2.87 20.92
CA ILE A 118 -2.37 -2.44 21.95
C ILE A 118 -1.87 -3.65 22.72
N ASP A 119 -0.54 -3.80 22.77
CA ASP A 119 0.05 -4.92 23.51
C ASP A 119 1.41 -4.57 24.15
N SER A 120 1.85 -5.47 25.03
CA SER A 120 3.23 -5.51 25.52
C SER A 120 4.15 -6.14 24.46
N SER A 121 5.45 -6.02 24.64
CA SER A 121 6.43 -6.67 23.75
C SER A 121 6.33 -8.21 23.74
N SER A 122 5.67 -8.81 24.73
CA SER A 122 5.40 -10.25 24.81
C SER A 122 4.01 -10.66 24.30
N TYR A 123 3.22 -9.71 23.79
CA TYR A 123 1.83 -9.96 23.33
C TYR A 123 0.93 -10.58 24.40
N GLY A 124 1.05 -10.15 25.65
CA GLY A 124 0.30 -10.70 26.80
C GLY A 124 -0.94 -9.92 27.21
N GLU A 125 -1.23 -8.74 26.59
CA GLU A 125 -2.35 -7.87 27.01
C GLU A 125 -3.57 -7.98 26.09
N ALA A 126 -3.37 -8.13 24.80
CA ALA A 126 -4.41 -8.32 23.77
C ALA A 126 -5.59 -7.34 23.91
N LYS A 127 -5.32 -6.03 23.84
CA LYS A 127 -6.30 -4.96 24.00
C LYS A 127 -6.53 -4.21 22.68
N VAL A 128 -7.67 -3.55 22.56
CA VAL A 128 -7.86 -2.46 21.61
C VAL A 128 -7.57 -1.13 22.28
N GLY A 129 -6.92 -0.21 21.57
CA GLY A 129 -6.78 1.18 21.93
C GLY A 129 -7.71 2.05 21.10
N VAL A 130 -8.20 3.14 21.68
CA VAL A 130 -9.11 4.10 21.05
C VAL A 130 -8.53 5.50 21.12
N ALA A 131 -8.60 6.22 20.01
CA ALA A 131 -8.23 7.63 19.94
C ALA A 131 -9.23 8.40 19.06
N THR A 132 -9.31 9.73 19.23
CA THR A 132 -10.19 10.59 18.45
C THR A 132 -9.45 11.77 17.87
N GLY A 133 -9.90 12.23 16.68
CA GLY A 133 -9.38 13.41 16.00
C GLY A 133 -10.49 14.24 15.36
N ASP A 134 -10.20 15.50 15.06
CA ASP A 134 -11.13 16.42 14.39
C ASP A 134 -10.99 16.40 12.86
N SER A 135 -9.93 15.80 12.36
CA SER A 135 -9.67 15.63 10.92
C SER A 135 -8.99 14.27 10.68
N VAL A 136 -9.10 13.75 9.46
CA VAL A 136 -8.60 12.41 9.11
C VAL A 136 -7.10 12.24 9.37
N CYS A 137 -6.29 13.26 9.07
CA CYS A 137 -4.83 13.27 9.29
C CYS A 137 -4.37 14.34 10.30
N GLY A 138 -5.22 14.74 11.24
CA GLY A 138 -4.82 15.61 12.36
C GLY A 138 -4.13 14.85 13.47
N LYS A 139 -3.79 15.56 14.53
CA LYS A 139 -3.38 14.91 15.79
C LYS A 139 -4.59 14.30 16.48
N TYR A 140 -4.43 13.07 16.94
CA TYR A 140 -5.46 12.36 17.70
C TYR A 140 -5.15 12.41 19.19
N THR A 141 -6.22 12.44 20.00
CA THR A 141 -6.15 12.27 21.43
C THR A 141 -6.36 10.79 21.76
N TYR A 142 -5.33 10.14 22.29
CA TYR A 142 -5.44 8.78 22.80
C TYR A 142 -6.32 8.79 24.05
N LEU A 143 -7.31 7.90 24.14
CA LEU A 143 -8.27 7.86 25.23
C LEU A 143 -7.90 6.76 26.22
N ASN A 144 -7.91 5.51 25.81
CA ASN A 144 -7.62 4.34 26.64
C ASN A 144 -7.39 3.08 25.80
N SER A 145 -7.09 1.97 26.49
CA SER A 145 -7.14 0.62 25.94
C SER A 145 -7.97 -0.31 26.84
N PHE A 146 -8.58 -1.33 26.24
CA PHE A 146 -9.40 -2.32 26.97
C PHE A 146 -9.52 -3.62 26.18
N GLN A 147 -9.91 -4.69 26.84
CA GLN A 147 -10.36 -5.92 26.20
C GLN A 147 -11.86 -5.80 25.92
N PRO A 148 -12.30 -5.84 24.65
CA PRO A 148 -13.70 -5.59 24.30
C PRO A 148 -14.60 -6.74 24.83
N LEU A 149 -15.61 -6.41 25.62
CA LEU A 149 -16.50 -7.35 26.30
C LEU A 149 -15.74 -8.44 27.09
N SER A 150 -14.59 -8.10 27.66
CA SER A 150 -13.66 -9.01 28.37
C SER A 150 -13.06 -10.12 27.51
N HIS A 151 -12.98 -9.93 26.19
CA HIS A 151 -12.33 -10.83 25.24
C HIS A 151 -10.99 -10.26 24.76
N GLN A 152 -10.06 -11.14 24.40
CA GLN A 152 -8.84 -10.74 23.73
C GLN A 152 -9.16 -10.02 22.41
N SER A 153 -8.31 -9.06 22.05
CA SER A 153 -8.34 -8.41 20.75
C SER A 153 -6.92 -8.15 20.29
N ARG A 154 -6.50 -8.85 19.24
CA ARG A 154 -5.19 -8.70 18.61
C ARG A 154 -5.36 -8.04 17.25
N ASP A 155 -5.15 -8.79 16.17
CA ASP A 155 -5.41 -8.27 14.83
C ASP A 155 -6.86 -7.79 14.72
N MET A 156 -7.03 -6.59 14.16
CA MET A 156 -8.34 -5.96 14.13
C MET A 156 -8.61 -5.21 12.82
N GLY A 157 -9.89 -5.03 12.54
CA GLY A 157 -10.41 -4.17 11.51
C GLY A 157 -11.56 -3.31 12.01
N LEU A 158 -11.94 -2.29 11.26
CA LEU A 158 -13.15 -1.51 11.47
C LEU A 158 -14.02 -1.53 10.22
N PHE A 159 -15.33 -1.51 10.44
CA PHE A 159 -16.32 -1.42 9.38
C PHE A 159 -17.46 -0.50 9.83
N VAL A 160 -17.98 0.31 8.93
CA VAL A 160 -19.20 1.11 9.14
C VAL A 160 -20.20 0.71 8.07
N ASP A 161 -21.37 0.29 8.51
CA ASP A 161 -22.46 -0.13 7.62
C ASP A 161 -23.25 1.08 7.07
N ASP A 162 -24.11 0.83 6.10
CA ASP A 162 -24.90 1.86 5.41
C ASP A 162 -25.84 2.63 6.33
N ASP A 163 -26.28 2.03 7.43
CA ASP A 163 -27.12 2.66 8.46
C ASP A 163 -26.33 3.51 9.47
N GLY A 164 -25.00 3.49 9.37
CA GLY A 164 -24.11 4.19 10.27
C GLY A 164 -23.76 3.40 11.54
N SER A 165 -24.12 2.12 11.63
CA SER A 165 -23.62 1.23 12.69
C SER A 165 -22.14 0.92 12.48
N GLY A 166 -21.33 1.09 13.52
CA GLY A 166 -19.90 0.78 13.49
C GLY A 166 -19.61 -0.62 14.05
N TYR A 167 -18.61 -1.29 13.49
CA TYR A 167 -18.22 -2.64 13.92
C TYR A 167 -16.71 -2.75 14.06
N LEU A 168 -16.29 -3.38 15.18
CA LEU A 168 -14.94 -3.87 15.41
C LEU A 168 -14.87 -5.32 14.93
N LEU A 169 -13.90 -5.63 14.07
CA LEU A 169 -13.50 -6.97 13.70
C LEU A 169 -12.31 -7.32 14.58
N SER A 170 -12.39 -8.38 15.36
CA SER A 170 -11.43 -8.62 16.44
C SER A 170 -10.98 -10.08 16.46
N GLU A 171 -9.69 -10.30 16.30
CA GLU A 171 -9.11 -11.61 16.58
C GLU A 171 -9.08 -11.84 18.09
N ASP A 172 -9.88 -12.80 18.53
CA ASP A 172 -9.87 -13.34 19.90
C ASP A 172 -9.17 -14.70 19.85
N ARG A 173 -7.87 -14.70 20.18
CA ARG A 173 -7.04 -15.90 20.00
C ARG A 173 -7.53 -17.11 20.78
N GLU A 174 -8.30 -16.91 21.84
CA GLU A 174 -8.87 -17.99 22.65
C GLU A 174 -10.14 -18.57 22.05
N ASN A 175 -10.93 -17.78 21.34
CA ASN A 175 -12.26 -18.18 20.90
C ASN A 175 -12.48 -18.11 19.39
N GLY A 176 -11.69 -17.31 18.66
CA GLY A 176 -11.80 -17.16 17.21
C GLY A 176 -11.98 -15.72 16.75
N LEU A 177 -12.45 -15.51 15.51
CA LEU A 177 -12.68 -14.17 14.96
C LEU A 177 -14.07 -13.65 15.29
N ARG A 178 -14.17 -12.41 15.78
CA ARG A 178 -15.43 -11.77 16.16
C ARG A 178 -15.78 -10.57 15.28
N ILE A 179 -17.09 -10.38 15.08
CA ILE A 179 -17.70 -9.08 14.75
C ILE A 179 -18.35 -8.56 16.02
N MET A 180 -18.02 -7.34 16.41
CA MET A 180 -18.59 -6.69 17.58
C MET A 180 -19.16 -5.31 17.19
N GLU A 181 -20.38 -5.02 17.60
CA GLU A 181 -21.01 -3.72 17.36
C GLU A 181 -20.45 -2.68 18.31
N LEU A 182 -20.12 -1.51 17.78
CA LEU A 182 -19.67 -0.37 18.56
C LEU A 182 -20.86 0.40 19.14
N ALA A 183 -20.62 1.11 20.24
CA ALA A 183 -21.57 2.09 20.74
C ALA A 183 -21.78 3.25 19.75
N ASP A 184 -22.83 4.03 19.91
CA ASP A 184 -23.24 5.13 19.03
C ASP A 184 -22.16 6.18 18.74
N ASP A 185 -21.25 6.39 19.68
CA ASP A 185 -20.12 7.31 19.56
C ASP A 185 -18.86 6.65 19.01
N TYR A 186 -18.88 5.33 18.78
CA TYR A 186 -17.78 4.46 18.39
C TYR A 186 -16.62 4.40 19.38
N LEU A 187 -16.79 4.80 20.65
CA LEU A 187 -15.69 4.83 21.62
C LEU A 187 -15.62 3.57 22.50
N SER A 188 -16.61 2.70 22.39
CA SER A 188 -16.66 1.43 23.12
C SER A 188 -17.40 0.36 22.31
N VAL A 189 -17.31 -0.89 22.76
CA VAL A 189 -18.04 -2.02 22.18
C VAL A 189 -19.31 -2.25 22.95
N ALA A 190 -20.45 -2.29 22.24
CA ALA A 190 -21.79 -2.46 22.83
C ALA A 190 -22.21 -3.92 22.93
N SER A 191 -21.98 -4.71 21.86
CA SER A 191 -22.45 -6.10 21.79
C SER A 191 -21.59 -6.97 20.89
N SER A 192 -21.69 -8.30 21.06
CA SER A 192 -21.10 -9.29 20.13
C SER A 192 -22.12 -9.62 19.05
N THR A 193 -21.74 -9.45 17.79
CA THR A 193 -22.61 -9.67 16.63
C THR A 193 -22.45 -11.07 16.06
N TYR A 194 -21.20 -11.54 15.90
CA TYR A 194 -20.92 -12.88 15.37
C TYR A 194 -19.56 -13.39 15.84
N LEU A 195 -19.40 -14.71 15.88
CA LEU A 195 -18.16 -15.41 16.20
C LEU A 195 -17.94 -16.57 15.24
N TRP A 196 -16.80 -16.58 14.54
CA TRP A 196 -16.24 -17.80 13.98
C TRP A 196 -15.32 -18.43 15.01
N SER A 197 -15.43 -19.74 15.21
CA SER A 197 -14.51 -20.51 16.06
C SER A 197 -13.17 -20.80 15.39
N ASP A 198 -13.02 -20.38 14.14
CA ASP A 198 -11.79 -20.57 13.38
C ASP A 198 -10.71 -19.59 13.83
N SER A 199 -9.46 -20.04 13.84
CA SER A 199 -8.29 -19.22 14.12
C SER A 199 -7.91 -18.40 12.89
N ILE A 200 -8.54 -17.25 12.76
CA ILE A 200 -8.35 -16.27 11.67
C ILE A 200 -7.88 -14.94 12.27
N GLU A 201 -6.83 -14.38 11.68
CA GLU A 201 -6.25 -13.06 12.00
C GLU A 201 -6.36 -12.10 10.81
N ALA A 202 -5.92 -10.85 10.98
CA ALA A 202 -5.90 -9.82 9.94
C ALA A 202 -7.26 -9.57 9.27
N PRO A 203 -8.35 -9.36 10.03
CA PRO A 203 -9.69 -9.23 9.47
C PRO A 203 -9.90 -7.94 8.69
N ALA A 204 -10.61 -8.05 7.56
CA ALA A 204 -11.13 -6.92 6.80
C ALA A 204 -12.54 -7.26 6.29
N LEU A 205 -13.48 -6.32 6.37
CA LEU A 205 -14.87 -6.51 5.97
C LEU A 205 -15.22 -5.55 4.83
N LEU A 206 -15.80 -6.09 3.77
CA LEU A 206 -16.36 -5.38 2.63
C LEU A 206 -17.85 -5.63 2.55
N LYS A 207 -18.66 -4.60 2.27
CA LYS A 207 -20.03 -4.75 1.81
C LYS A 207 -20.12 -4.30 0.36
N LEU A 208 -20.69 -5.15 -0.48
CA LEU A 208 -20.90 -4.87 -1.90
C LEU A 208 -22.24 -5.48 -2.36
N ASN A 209 -23.08 -4.68 -3.00
CA ASN A 209 -24.39 -5.11 -3.48
C ASN A 209 -25.25 -5.88 -2.45
N GLY A 210 -25.29 -5.37 -1.21
CA GLY A 210 -26.07 -5.97 -0.11
C GLY A 210 -25.47 -7.27 0.47
N ARG A 211 -24.25 -7.63 0.09
CA ARG A 211 -23.53 -8.80 0.61
C ARG A 211 -22.26 -8.38 1.31
N TYR A 212 -21.98 -9.02 2.43
CA TYR A 212 -20.77 -8.88 3.22
C TYR A 212 -19.75 -9.94 2.81
N TYR A 213 -18.47 -9.54 2.81
CA TYR A 213 -17.32 -10.40 2.54
C TYR A 213 -16.29 -10.14 3.65
N MET A 214 -16.11 -11.11 4.53
CA MET A 214 -15.07 -11.11 5.56
C MET A 214 -13.82 -11.75 4.99
N PHE A 215 -12.72 -11.04 5.01
CA PHE A 215 -11.38 -11.52 4.65
C PHE A 215 -10.54 -11.70 5.90
N GLY A 216 -9.57 -12.60 5.83
CA GLY A 216 -8.61 -12.80 6.89
C GLY A 216 -7.49 -13.75 6.49
N SER A 217 -6.50 -13.93 7.35
CA SER A 217 -5.41 -14.89 7.17
C SER A 217 -5.42 -15.94 8.27
N LYS A 218 -4.79 -17.10 8.01
CA LYS A 218 -4.57 -18.11 9.04
C LYS A 218 -3.45 -17.69 9.96
N LEU A 219 -3.44 -18.17 11.20
CA LEU A 219 -2.40 -17.89 12.18
C LEU A 219 -1.10 -18.62 11.81
N THR A 220 -0.19 -17.94 11.15
CA THR A 220 1.16 -18.45 10.80
C THR A 220 2.27 -17.50 11.25
N GLY A 221 1.98 -16.59 12.18
CA GLY A 221 2.89 -15.53 12.61
C GLY A 221 3.25 -14.62 11.44
N TRP A 222 4.53 -14.31 11.26
CA TRP A 222 5.00 -13.47 10.14
C TRP A 222 5.12 -14.21 8.81
N ALA A 223 4.92 -15.54 8.77
CA ALA A 223 4.98 -16.29 7.53
C ALA A 223 3.69 -16.10 6.71
N PRO A 224 3.79 -15.86 5.39
CA PRO A 224 2.60 -15.71 4.55
C PRO A 224 1.86 -17.04 4.40
N ASN A 225 0.56 -16.95 4.13
CA ASN A 225 -0.30 -18.11 3.87
C ASN A 225 -1.36 -17.79 2.82
N ASP A 226 -2.10 -18.80 2.37
CA ASP A 226 -3.29 -18.58 1.56
C ASP A 226 -4.39 -17.97 2.44
N ASN A 227 -4.58 -16.66 2.29
CA ASN A 227 -5.63 -15.92 2.97
C ASN A 227 -7.00 -16.37 2.47
N VAL A 228 -8.02 -16.15 3.28
CA VAL A 228 -9.35 -16.70 3.06
C VAL A 228 -10.43 -15.63 3.16
N TYR A 229 -11.61 -15.93 2.60
CA TYR A 229 -12.81 -15.11 2.78
C TYR A 229 -14.01 -15.97 3.10
N SER A 230 -15.00 -15.35 3.74
CA SER A 230 -16.36 -15.88 3.97
C SER A 230 -17.37 -14.83 3.58
N THR A 231 -18.57 -15.19 3.17
CA THR A 231 -19.59 -14.25 2.69
C THR A 231 -20.97 -14.53 3.27
N SER A 232 -21.73 -13.46 3.54
CA SER A 232 -23.12 -13.52 4.01
C SER A 232 -23.94 -12.34 3.50
N THR A 233 -25.26 -12.41 3.61
CA THR A 233 -26.18 -11.28 3.45
C THR A 233 -26.57 -10.65 4.78
N SER A 234 -26.07 -11.17 5.89
CA SER A 234 -26.32 -10.68 7.25
C SER A 234 -25.02 -10.72 8.06
N LEU A 235 -24.80 -9.72 8.92
CA LEU A 235 -23.66 -9.72 9.84
C LEU A 235 -23.82 -10.75 10.98
N THR A 236 -25.04 -11.15 11.29
CA THR A 236 -25.35 -11.97 12.47
C THR A 236 -25.45 -13.47 12.16
N THR A 237 -25.54 -13.87 10.90
CA THR A 237 -25.78 -15.28 10.53
C THR A 237 -25.49 -15.54 9.04
N GLY A 238 -25.53 -16.81 8.65
CA GLY A 238 -25.51 -17.24 7.24
C GLY A 238 -24.16 -17.10 6.55
N TRP A 239 -23.06 -17.01 7.29
CA TRP A 239 -21.72 -16.96 6.76
C TRP A 239 -21.35 -18.29 6.09
N SER A 240 -20.76 -18.22 4.90
CA SER A 240 -20.26 -19.39 4.17
C SER A 240 -19.04 -20.00 4.87
N ALA A 241 -18.68 -21.22 4.49
CA ALA A 241 -17.36 -21.74 4.83
C ALA A 241 -16.25 -20.83 4.26
N TRP A 242 -15.09 -20.82 4.91
CA TRP A 242 -13.92 -20.11 4.44
C TRP A 242 -13.39 -20.68 3.13
N ALA A 243 -13.07 -19.83 2.17
CA ALA A 243 -12.51 -20.19 0.88
C ALA A 243 -11.31 -19.30 0.54
N THR A 244 -10.36 -19.80 -0.23
CA THR A 244 -9.26 -18.96 -0.77
C THR A 244 -9.75 -18.10 -1.92
N PHE A 245 -9.13 -16.92 -2.11
CA PHE A 245 -9.47 -15.99 -3.19
C PHE A 245 -8.29 -15.70 -4.13
N ALA A 246 -7.08 -16.11 -3.78
CA ALA A 246 -5.90 -16.09 -4.64
C ALA A 246 -5.60 -17.52 -5.15
N THR A 247 -4.64 -17.66 -6.06
CA THR A 247 -4.16 -18.96 -6.51
C THR A 247 -3.72 -19.80 -5.31
N ALA A 248 -4.26 -20.99 -5.14
CA ALA A 248 -3.92 -21.89 -4.03
C ALA A 248 -2.41 -22.19 -4.02
N GLY A 249 -1.79 -22.16 -2.85
CA GLY A 249 -0.35 -22.33 -2.65
C GLY A 249 0.50 -21.12 -3.01
N SER A 250 -0.11 -19.99 -3.45
CA SER A 250 0.62 -18.76 -3.72
C SER A 250 0.94 -17.95 -2.46
N ASN A 251 0.41 -18.36 -1.32
CA ASN A 251 0.45 -17.59 -0.07
C ASN A 251 -0.08 -16.17 -0.26
N THR A 252 -1.19 -16.04 -1.02
CA THR A 252 -1.79 -14.75 -1.38
C THR A 252 -0.74 -13.80 -1.99
N TYR A 253 0.10 -14.36 -2.88
CA TYR A 253 1.24 -13.68 -3.51
C TYR A 253 2.24 -13.10 -2.50
N THR A 254 2.49 -13.85 -1.43
CA THR A 254 3.36 -13.49 -0.30
C THR A 254 2.85 -12.22 0.39
N SER A 255 1.59 -12.25 0.84
CA SER A 255 1.00 -11.12 1.57
C SER A 255 -0.02 -11.57 2.61
N GLN A 256 -0.27 -10.68 3.57
CA GLN A 256 -1.32 -10.82 4.59
C GLN A 256 -2.33 -9.67 4.43
N THR A 257 -3.61 -9.98 4.53
CA THR A 257 -4.72 -9.01 4.46
C THR A 257 -4.56 -7.88 5.47
N ASN A 258 -4.86 -6.63 5.05
CA ASN A 258 -4.96 -5.47 5.94
C ASN A 258 -6.32 -4.79 5.82
N PHE A 259 -6.75 -4.61 4.59
CA PHE A 259 -7.96 -3.87 4.26
C PHE A 259 -8.48 -4.28 2.89
N VAL A 260 -9.76 -4.06 2.63
CA VAL A 260 -10.36 -4.19 1.29
C VAL A 260 -11.09 -2.88 0.99
N LEU A 261 -10.64 -2.20 -0.06
CA LEU A 261 -11.20 -0.92 -0.49
C LEU A 261 -12.28 -1.13 -1.55
N PRO A 262 -13.56 -0.78 -1.29
CA PRO A 262 -14.55 -0.74 -2.34
C PRO A 262 -14.23 0.36 -3.37
N VAL A 263 -14.39 0.03 -4.66
CA VAL A 263 -14.22 0.96 -5.78
C VAL A 263 -15.43 0.86 -6.68
N GLY A 264 -16.23 1.92 -6.75
CA GLY A 264 -17.48 1.87 -7.49
C GLY A 264 -18.52 0.92 -6.86
N SER A 265 -19.44 0.40 -7.71
CA SER A 265 -20.54 -0.46 -7.26
C SER A 265 -20.17 -1.95 -7.20
N ASP A 266 -19.21 -2.40 -8.01
CA ASP A 266 -18.97 -3.84 -8.27
C ASP A 266 -17.49 -4.25 -8.17
N ALA A 267 -16.60 -3.35 -7.78
CA ALA A 267 -15.17 -3.59 -7.75
C ALA A 267 -14.56 -3.27 -6.39
N ALA A 268 -13.48 -3.96 -6.06
CA ALA A 268 -12.72 -3.72 -4.84
C ALA A 268 -11.22 -3.91 -5.08
N ILE A 269 -10.41 -3.35 -4.21
CA ILE A 269 -8.96 -3.54 -4.17
C ILE A 269 -8.60 -4.23 -2.86
N TYR A 270 -7.88 -5.33 -2.96
CA TYR A 270 -7.21 -5.98 -1.84
C TYR A 270 -5.98 -5.16 -1.45
N LEU A 271 -5.84 -4.86 -0.19
CA LEU A 271 -4.67 -4.23 0.41
C LEU A 271 -4.03 -5.23 1.38
N GLY A 272 -2.82 -5.65 1.07
CA GLY A 272 -2.05 -6.55 1.92
C GLY A 272 -0.65 -6.03 2.18
N ASP A 273 -0.02 -6.53 3.26
CA ASP A 273 1.39 -6.32 3.55
C ASP A 273 2.21 -7.56 3.17
N ARG A 274 3.37 -7.32 2.58
CA ARG A 274 4.44 -8.31 2.41
C ARG A 274 5.46 -8.11 3.51
N TRP A 275 5.32 -8.88 4.57
CA TRP A 275 6.19 -8.78 5.74
C TRP A 275 7.58 -9.34 5.47
N VAL A 276 8.60 -8.62 5.91
CA VAL A 276 9.99 -9.08 6.02
C VAL A 276 10.29 -9.22 7.50
N SER A 277 10.03 -10.38 8.10
CA SER A 277 10.09 -10.60 9.55
C SER A 277 11.46 -10.31 10.18
N SER A 278 12.53 -10.56 9.44
CA SER A 278 13.90 -10.26 9.87
C SER A 278 14.26 -8.76 9.81
N ASN A 279 13.45 -7.96 9.10
CA ASN A 279 13.66 -6.53 8.93
C ASN A 279 12.34 -5.85 8.53
N LEU A 280 11.44 -5.63 9.50
CA LEU A 280 10.09 -5.11 9.25
C LEU A 280 10.08 -3.76 8.52
N MET A 281 11.13 -2.94 8.66
CA MET A 281 11.30 -1.70 7.93
C MET A 281 11.33 -1.91 6.40
N ALA A 282 11.78 -3.07 5.95
CA ALA A 282 11.85 -3.43 4.52
C ALA A 282 10.56 -4.09 3.99
N SER A 283 9.52 -4.21 4.81
CA SER A 283 8.21 -4.70 4.37
C SER A 283 7.62 -3.80 3.28
N THR A 284 6.82 -4.39 2.39
CA THR A 284 6.21 -3.71 1.24
C THR A 284 4.73 -4.02 1.13
N TYR A 285 4.05 -3.43 0.16
CA TYR A 285 2.60 -3.53 -0.01
C TYR A 285 2.26 -4.38 -1.22
N VAL A 286 1.29 -5.28 -1.08
CA VAL A 286 0.70 -6.03 -2.18
C VAL A 286 -0.75 -5.59 -2.32
N TRP A 287 -0.99 -4.65 -3.24
CA TRP A 287 -2.32 -4.17 -3.55
C TRP A 287 -2.73 -4.66 -4.93
N LEU A 288 -3.84 -5.38 -4.99
CA LEU A 288 -4.29 -6.04 -6.21
C LEU A 288 -5.81 -5.88 -6.39
N PRO A 289 -6.29 -5.79 -7.64
CA PRO A 289 -7.73 -5.75 -7.91
C PRO A 289 -8.38 -7.09 -7.56
N LEU A 290 -9.54 -7.04 -6.92
CA LEU A 290 -10.42 -8.18 -6.71
C LEU A 290 -11.47 -8.24 -7.83
N THR A 291 -11.76 -9.44 -8.29
CA THR A 291 -12.94 -9.73 -9.11
C THR A 291 -13.98 -10.40 -8.22
N ILE A 292 -15.15 -9.77 -8.08
CA ILE A 292 -16.24 -10.23 -7.24
C ILE A 292 -17.46 -10.52 -8.10
N SER A 293 -17.99 -11.74 -8.03
CA SER A 293 -19.19 -12.16 -8.76
C SER A 293 -20.08 -13.00 -7.85
N GLY A 294 -21.15 -12.39 -7.34
CA GLY A 294 -22.06 -13.03 -6.38
C GLY A 294 -21.31 -13.45 -5.11
N THR A 295 -21.18 -14.74 -4.85
CA THR A 295 -20.46 -15.27 -3.68
C THR A 295 -18.99 -15.57 -3.95
N THR A 296 -18.53 -15.40 -5.19
CA THR A 296 -17.17 -15.77 -5.60
C THR A 296 -16.26 -14.54 -5.61
N VAL A 297 -15.12 -14.65 -4.95
CA VAL A 297 -14.05 -13.66 -4.96
C VAL A 297 -12.80 -14.30 -5.53
N THR A 298 -12.16 -13.61 -6.48
CA THR A 298 -10.88 -14.04 -7.05
C THR A 298 -9.90 -12.86 -7.13
N MET A 299 -8.61 -13.18 -7.07
CA MET A 299 -7.52 -12.22 -7.20
C MET A 299 -6.43 -12.83 -8.07
N ALA A 300 -5.99 -12.11 -9.10
CA ALA A 300 -4.86 -12.50 -9.93
C ALA A 300 -3.61 -11.70 -9.55
N ASN A 301 -2.43 -12.32 -9.65
CA ASN A 301 -1.17 -11.62 -9.47
C ASN A 301 -0.91 -10.68 -10.64
N ALA A 302 -0.24 -9.56 -10.35
CA ALA A 302 0.23 -8.61 -11.37
C ALA A 302 1.55 -7.98 -10.92
N GLU A 303 2.50 -7.82 -11.84
CA GLU A 303 3.73 -7.07 -11.56
C GLU A 303 3.48 -5.57 -11.43
N SER A 304 2.49 -5.06 -12.13
CA SER A 304 1.96 -3.71 -12.05
C SER A 304 0.58 -3.66 -12.69
N TRP A 305 -0.23 -2.69 -12.28
CA TRP A 305 -1.57 -2.48 -12.85
C TRP A 305 -2.01 -1.02 -12.70
N VAL A 306 -2.92 -0.58 -13.55
CA VAL A 306 -3.44 0.80 -13.58
C VAL A 306 -4.74 0.84 -12.79
N PRO A 307 -4.86 1.62 -11.69
CA PRO A 307 -6.10 1.75 -10.94
C PRO A 307 -7.20 2.41 -11.79
N ASN A 308 -8.40 1.83 -11.72
CA ASN A 308 -9.62 2.44 -12.23
C ASN A 308 -10.53 2.79 -11.05
N LEU A 309 -10.55 4.06 -10.69
CA LEU A 309 -11.25 4.57 -9.51
C LEU A 309 -12.61 5.21 -9.85
N ALA A 310 -13.09 5.00 -11.07
CA ALA A 310 -14.40 5.50 -11.50
C ALA A 310 -15.52 4.79 -10.73
N SER A 311 -16.48 5.56 -10.21
CA SER A 311 -17.56 5.08 -9.33
C SER A 311 -18.53 4.11 -10.01
N THR A 312 -18.52 4.01 -11.33
CA THR A 312 -19.38 3.13 -12.13
C THR A 312 -18.66 1.94 -12.73
N SER A 313 -17.39 1.74 -12.37
CA SER A 313 -16.59 0.65 -12.96
C SER A 313 -16.93 -0.70 -12.34
N ALA A 314 -17.05 -1.73 -13.20
CA ALA A 314 -17.14 -3.13 -12.80
C ALA A 314 -15.76 -3.76 -12.52
N SER A 315 -14.67 -3.03 -12.74
CA SER A 315 -13.29 -3.47 -12.48
C SER A 315 -12.48 -2.36 -11.83
N ALA A 316 -11.74 -2.69 -10.78
CA ALA A 316 -10.80 -1.78 -10.14
C ALA A 316 -9.54 -1.51 -10.98
N ALA A 317 -9.33 -2.23 -12.07
CA ALA A 317 -8.19 -2.08 -12.96
C ALA A 317 -8.60 -1.65 -14.36
N SER A 318 -7.86 -0.70 -14.93
CA SER A 318 -7.87 -0.35 -16.36
C SER A 318 -6.91 -1.24 -17.16
N ALA A 319 -7.00 -1.18 -18.47
CA ALA A 319 -6.06 -1.86 -19.37
C ALA A 319 -4.61 -1.38 -19.06
N LYS A 320 -3.70 -2.33 -18.91
CA LYS A 320 -2.28 -2.03 -18.70
C LYS A 320 -1.65 -1.71 -20.07
N PRO A 321 -0.88 -0.61 -20.21
CA PRO A 321 -0.14 -0.33 -21.43
C PRO A 321 1.00 -1.34 -21.64
N ALA A 322 1.48 -1.43 -22.87
CA ALA A 322 2.76 -2.09 -23.16
C ALA A 322 3.89 -1.41 -22.39
N GLU A 323 4.96 -2.14 -22.13
CA GLU A 323 6.11 -1.64 -21.37
C GLU A 323 7.41 -1.92 -22.14
N THR A 324 8.37 -0.99 -22.06
CA THR A 324 9.71 -1.17 -22.57
C THR A 324 10.70 -1.28 -21.41
N ALA A 325 11.58 -2.27 -21.45
CA ALA A 325 12.68 -2.44 -20.51
C ALA A 325 13.98 -1.90 -21.12
N TYR A 326 14.75 -1.17 -20.31
CA TYR A 326 16.08 -0.65 -20.62
C TYR A 326 17.05 -1.27 -19.62
N GLU A 327 17.92 -2.15 -20.08
CA GLU A 327 18.87 -2.88 -19.24
C GLU A 327 19.93 -1.93 -18.65
N GLY A 328 20.26 -2.12 -17.38
CA GLY A 328 21.23 -1.29 -16.66
C GLY A 328 22.65 -1.41 -17.23
N GLU A 329 23.03 -2.64 -17.62
CA GLU A 329 24.34 -2.91 -18.24
C GLU A 329 24.47 -2.34 -19.65
N ALA A 330 23.39 -2.03 -20.34
CA ALA A 330 23.38 -1.39 -21.66
C ALA A 330 23.32 0.15 -21.59
N ALA A 331 23.13 0.72 -20.40
CA ALA A 331 23.03 2.15 -20.19
C ALA A 331 24.42 2.82 -20.19
N ALA A 332 24.46 4.15 -20.26
CA ALA A 332 25.72 4.88 -20.20
C ALA A 332 26.21 5.05 -18.76
N TYR A 333 27.46 4.75 -18.51
CA TYR A 333 28.11 4.90 -17.21
C TYR A 333 28.94 6.18 -17.12
N GLY A 334 28.97 6.77 -15.91
CA GLY A 334 29.86 7.86 -15.53
C GLY A 334 30.50 7.59 -14.18
N GLY A 335 31.61 8.28 -13.86
CA GLY A 335 32.35 8.04 -12.63
C GLY A 335 32.85 6.60 -12.51
N ALA A 336 32.70 6.00 -11.32
CA ALA A 336 33.12 4.61 -11.06
C ALA A 336 32.07 3.55 -11.45
N ALA A 337 30.90 3.95 -11.98
CA ALA A 337 29.86 3.01 -12.37
C ALA A 337 30.38 1.99 -13.39
N ARG A 338 29.95 0.74 -13.24
CA ARG A 338 30.36 -0.36 -14.12
C ARG A 338 29.37 -1.51 -14.03
N ASN A 339 29.46 -2.42 -15.01
CA ASN A 339 28.75 -3.69 -14.99
C ASN A 339 29.25 -4.58 -13.82
N VAL A 340 28.33 -5.21 -13.11
CA VAL A 340 28.58 -6.17 -12.03
C VAL A 340 27.79 -7.46 -12.27
N SER A 341 28.31 -8.59 -11.80
CA SER A 341 27.58 -9.86 -11.84
C SER A 341 26.39 -9.83 -10.86
N CYS A 342 25.23 -10.26 -11.32
CA CYS A 342 24.01 -10.34 -10.56
C CYS A 342 23.18 -11.56 -10.97
N GLY A 343 23.29 -12.68 -10.26
CA GLY A 343 22.64 -13.92 -10.65
C GLY A 343 21.11 -13.91 -10.66
N SER A 344 20.47 -12.98 -9.94
CA SER A 344 19.01 -12.80 -9.91
C SER A 344 18.49 -11.74 -10.90
N CYS A 345 19.42 -10.97 -11.53
CA CYS A 345 19.07 -9.93 -12.49
C CYS A 345 18.84 -10.48 -13.90
N SER A 346 18.20 -9.69 -14.74
CA SER A 346 18.08 -9.94 -16.17
C SER A 346 19.47 -10.07 -16.80
N GLY A 347 19.67 -11.03 -17.68
CA GLY A 347 20.99 -11.26 -18.31
C GLY A 347 22.14 -11.63 -17.35
N GLY A 348 21.87 -11.80 -16.04
CA GLY A 348 22.89 -12.13 -15.04
C GLY A 348 23.79 -10.94 -14.65
N SER A 349 23.41 -9.72 -14.98
CA SER A 349 24.19 -8.50 -14.82
C SER A 349 23.37 -7.34 -14.24
N ALA A 350 24.04 -6.34 -13.69
CA ALA A 350 23.46 -5.07 -13.25
C ALA A 350 24.47 -3.92 -13.36
N ALA A 351 23.99 -2.70 -13.37
CA ALA A 351 24.82 -1.50 -13.20
C ALA A 351 25.11 -1.30 -11.70
N GLY A 352 26.33 -1.45 -11.29
CA GLY A 352 26.78 -1.28 -9.91
C GLY A 352 27.75 -0.11 -9.73
N TYR A 353 28.20 0.09 -8.48
CA TYR A 353 29.08 1.20 -8.09
C TYR A 353 28.48 2.58 -8.37
N LEU A 354 27.15 2.69 -8.25
CA LEU A 354 26.41 3.94 -8.40
C LEU A 354 26.53 4.78 -7.12
N GLY A 355 26.79 6.09 -7.28
CA GLY A 355 27.11 6.97 -6.16
C GLY A 355 28.51 6.73 -5.61
N GLY A 356 28.65 6.77 -4.30
CA GLY A 356 29.91 6.61 -3.61
C GLY A 356 30.87 7.81 -3.80
N PRO A 357 32.11 7.72 -3.26
CA PRO A 357 33.08 8.81 -3.34
C PRO A 357 33.46 9.16 -4.80
N ASP A 358 33.49 8.17 -5.68
CA ASP A 358 33.88 8.33 -7.08
C ASP A 358 32.70 8.66 -8.01
N LYS A 359 31.54 9.04 -7.42
CA LYS A 359 30.38 9.60 -8.11
C LYS A 359 29.89 8.78 -9.31
N GLY A 360 29.72 7.47 -9.13
CA GLY A 360 29.16 6.62 -10.18
C GLY A 360 27.76 7.09 -10.61
N THR A 361 27.51 7.16 -11.91
CA THR A 361 26.22 7.55 -12.48
C THR A 361 25.75 6.53 -13.53
N LEU A 362 24.43 6.40 -13.68
CA LEU A 362 23.78 5.57 -14.68
C LEU A 362 22.83 6.43 -15.49
N THR A 363 22.94 6.42 -16.82
CA THR A 363 22.13 7.21 -17.72
C THR A 363 21.43 6.34 -18.75
N PHE A 364 20.11 6.24 -18.65
CA PHE A 364 19.25 5.64 -19.67
C PHE A 364 18.91 6.71 -20.70
N ARG A 365 19.29 6.48 -21.96
CA ARG A 365 19.01 7.37 -23.09
C ARG A 365 18.00 6.74 -24.02
N GLY A 366 17.33 7.58 -24.81
CA GLY A 366 16.35 7.09 -25.78
C GLY A 366 15.09 6.51 -25.13
N VAL A 367 14.78 6.90 -23.90
CA VAL A 367 13.59 6.43 -23.19
C VAL A 367 12.35 6.93 -23.91
N HIS A 368 11.53 5.98 -24.38
CA HIS A 368 10.38 6.25 -25.24
C HIS A 368 9.08 6.38 -24.45
N SER A 369 8.24 7.32 -24.87
CA SER A 369 6.83 7.44 -24.50
C SER A 369 6.05 7.89 -25.73
N ASP A 370 4.92 7.26 -26.06
CA ASP A 370 4.11 7.63 -27.23
C ASP A 370 3.48 9.02 -27.05
N ALA A 371 3.23 9.43 -25.82
CA ALA A 371 2.61 10.70 -25.49
C ALA A 371 3.38 11.47 -24.41
N ALA A 372 3.16 12.78 -24.35
CA ALA A 372 3.58 13.61 -23.24
C ALA A 372 2.63 13.41 -22.07
N ALA A 373 3.01 12.62 -21.08
CA ALA A 373 2.16 12.28 -19.94
C ALA A 373 2.95 11.89 -18.69
N ARG A 374 2.27 11.92 -17.54
CA ARG A 374 2.82 11.45 -16.27
C ARG A 374 2.80 9.92 -16.22
N SER A 375 3.94 9.33 -15.94
CA SER A 375 4.15 7.87 -16.03
C SER A 375 4.82 7.34 -14.78
N THR A 376 4.55 6.07 -14.44
CA THR A 376 5.26 5.33 -13.41
C THR A 376 6.47 4.63 -14.02
N LEU A 377 7.65 5.10 -13.70
CA LEU A 377 8.91 4.40 -13.97
C LEU A 377 9.18 3.36 -12.89
N ARG A 378 9.64 2.16 -13.25
CA ARG A 378 10.04 1.10 -12.34
C ARG A 378 11.51 0.78 -12.48
N PHE A 379 12.30 1.04 -11.45
CA PHE A 379 13.68 0.60 -11.35
C PHE A 379 13.73 -0.79 -10.74
N ARG A 380 14.15 -1.78 -11.50
CA ARG A 380 14.49 -3.11 -10.96
C ARG A 380 15.89 -3.02 -10.40
N TYR A 381 16.07 -3.48 -9.15
CA TYR A 381 17.31 -3.25 -8.41
C TYR A 381 17.60 -4.34 -7.39
N VAL A 382 18.86 -4.39 -6.94
CA VAL A 382 19.32 -5.16 -5.79
C VAL A 382 19.93 -4.21 -4.77
N ASN A 383 19.55 -4.35 -3.51
CA ASN A 383 20.18 -3.68 -2.37
C ASN A 383 20.52 -4.74 -1.31
N GLY A 384 21.79 -5.13 -1.25
CA GLY A 384 22.31 -6.13 -0.34
C GLY A 384 22.51 -5.66 1.11
N ASP A 385 22.31 -4.37 1.40
CA ASP A 385 22.42 -3.84 2.77
C ASP A 385 21.18 -4.18 3.61
N SER A 386 21.27 -3.98 4.90
CA SER A 386 20.13 -4.09 5.85
C SER A 386 19.33 -2.79 6.00
N SER A 387 19.78 -1.71 5.40
CA SER A 387 19.15 -0.38 5.42
C SER A 387 18.80 0.10 4.02
N PRO A 388 17.83 1.03 3.87
CA PRO A 388 17.50 1.62 2.58
C PRO A 388 18.70 2.35 1.98
N ARG A 389 18.95 2.14 0.70
CA ARG A 389 19.78 3.02 -0.12
C ARG A 389 18.90 4.07 -0.79
N TYR A 390 19.50 5.19 -1.16
CA TYR A 390 18.82 6.27 -1.86
C TYR A 390 19.60 6.69 -3.08
N ALA A 391 18.88 7.07 -4.12
CA ALA A 391 19.46 7.69 -5.32
C ALA A 391 18.69 8.97 -5.67
N ASN A 392 19.40 9.93 -6.24
CA ASN A 392 18.81 11.05 -6.95
C ASN A 392 18.52 10.61 -8.39
N VAL A 393 17.28 10.77 -8.82
CA VAL A 393 16.87 10.50 -10.19
C VAL A 393 16.48 11.81 -10.86
N ARG A 394 17.08 12.10 -12.03
CA ARG A 394 16.74 13.25 -12.88
C ARG A 394 16.14 12.75 -14.18
N VAL A 395 15.08 13.39 -14.63
CA VAL A 395 14.48 13.13 -15.92
C VAL A 395 14.60 14.39 -16.78
N ASN A 396 15.13 14.25 -17.99
CA ASN A 396 15.30 15.34 -18.97
C ASN A 396 16.06 16.55 -18.43
N GLY A 397 17.07 16.34 -17.57
CA GLY A 397 17.83 17.42 -16.94
C GLY A 397 17.07 18.24 -15.90
N GLY A 398 15.87 17.79 -15.49
CA GLY A 398 15.08 18.44 -14.47
C GLY A 398 15.64 18.33 -13.05
N ALA A 399 14.87 18.79 -12.06
CA ALA A 399 15.23 18.68 -10.65
C ALA A 399 15.38 17.21 -10.23
N ALA A 400 16.32 16.94 -9.32
CA ALA A 400 16.50 15.61 -8.78
C ALA A 400 15.34 15.22 -7.84
N THR A 401 14.80 14.03 -8.03
CA THR A 401 13.90 13.39 -7.08
C THR A 401 14.68 12.31 -6.33
N LYS A 402 14.72 12.40 -5.00
CA LYS A 402 15.34 11.38 -4.17
C LYS A 402 14.41 10.19 -4.07
N LEU A 403 14.88 9.01 -4.47
CA LEU A 403 14.15 7.75 -4.53
C LEU A 403 14.72 6.78 -3.51
N ALA A 404 13.85 6.04 -2.81
CA ALA A 404 14.22 5.02 -1.85
C ALA A 404 14.32 3.64 -2.52
N PHE A 405 15.27 2.82 -2.05
CA PHE A 405 15.50 1.44 -2.48
C PHE A 405 15.69 0.57 -1.24
N LEU A 406 14.65 -0.16 -0.86
CA LEU A 406 14.64 -1.00 0.34
C LEU A 406 15.62 -2.18 0.23
N PRO A 407 16.08 -2.75 1.36
CA PRO A 407 16.84 -3.99 1.37
C PRO A 407 16.14 -5.12 0.62
N THR A 408 16.90 -5.84 -0.20
CA THR A 408 16.40 -6.99 -0.99
C THR A 408 17.22 -8.26 -0.77
N GLY A 409 18.35 -8.14 -0.04
CA GLY A 409 19.37 -9.18 -0.04
C GLY A 409 19.92 -9.38 -1.45
N SER A 410 19.95 -10.63 -1.91
CA SER A 410 20.37 -10.99 -3.27
C SER A 410 19.23 -11.01 -4.30
N ASN A 411 17.99 -10.69 -3.90
CA ASN A 411 16.85 -10.74 -4.80
C ASN A 411 16.62 -9.41 -5.51
N VAL A 412 16.02 -9.47 -6.70
CA VAL A 412 15.60 -8.27 -7.42
C VAL A 412 14.24 -7.80 -6.92
N SER A 413 14.13 -6.51 -6.58
CA SER A 413 12.87 -5.84 -6.28
C SER A 413 12.63 -4.68 -7.25
N ALA A 414 11.58 -3.88 -7.00
CA ALA A 414 11.26 -2.69 -7.78
C ALA A 414 11.14 -1.46 -6.88
N SER A 415 11.57 -0.30 -7.39
CA SER A 415 11.27 1.02 -6.81
C SER A 415 10.59 1.89 -7.86
N THR A 416 9.60 2.68 -7.44
CA THR A 416 8.75 3.45 -8.35
C THR A 416 9.03 4.94 -8.28
N LEU A 417 8.99 5.58 -9.45
CA LEU A 417 9.09 7.03 -9.61
C LEU A 417 8.00 7.51 -10.57
N HIS A 418 7.26 8.56 -10.19
CA HIS A 418 6.19 9.14 -10.98
C HIS A 418 6.66 10.46 -11.58
N VAL A 419 6.81 10.52 -12.90
CA VAL A 419 7.41 11.66 -13.62
C VAL A 419 6.66 11.98 -14.90
N ASP A 420 6.81 13.23 -15.36
CA ASP A 420 6.33 13.65 -16.66
C ASP A 420 7.37 13.30 -17.74
N LEU A 421 6.96 12.48 -18.72
CA LEU A 421 7.73 12.17 -19.90
C LEU A 421 7.30 13.03 -21.09
N LYS A 422 8.21 13.30 -22.00
CA LYS A 422 7.93 13.91 -23.32
C LYS A 422 7.56 12.82 -24.30
N ALA A 423 6.71 13.12 -25.26
CA ALA A 423 6.45 12.22 -26.38
C ALA A 423 7.73 11.97 -27.20
N GLY A 424 7.87 10.75 -27.69
CA GLY A 424 9.02 10.29 -28.48
C GLY A 424 10.16 9.72 -27.62
N SER A 425 11.30 9.47 -28.25
CA SER A 425 12.46 8.78 -27.67
C SER A 425 13.56 9.73 -27.17
N ALA A 426 13.22 10.99 -26.88
CA ALA A 426 14.20 11.99 -26.43
C ALA A 426 14.31 12.11 -24.91
N ASN A 427 13.64 11.22 -24.16
CA ASN A 427 13.75 11.26 -22.70
C ASN A 427 15.07 10.61 -22.26
N GLU A 428 15.66 11.23 -21.25
CA GLU A 428 16.87 10.77 -20.56
C GLU A 428 16.55 10.64 -19.06
N VAL A 429 16.96 9.50 -18.47
CA VAL A 429 16.82 9.24 -17.04
C VAL A 429 18.18 8.98 -16.44
N VAL A 430 18.61 9.84 -15.52
CA VAL A 430 19.91 9.78 -14.85
C VAL A 430 19.72 9.40 -13.39
N LEU A 431 20.45 8.39 -12.93
CA LEU A 431 20.49 7.95 -11.54
C LEU A 431 21.90 8.19 -10.98
N GLU A 432 21.98 8.83 -9.83
CA GLU A 432 23.22 9.17 -9.12
C GLU A 432 23.04 8.96 -7.60
N GLY A 433 24.13 8.79 -6.87
CA GLY A 433 24.07 8.69 -5.40
C GLY A 433 23.63 9.98 -4.71
N VAL A 434 23.18 9.87 -3.48
CA VAL A 434 22.86 11.02 -2.61
C VAL A 434 24.10 11.38 -1.80
N GLY A 435 24.75 12.49 -2.13
CA GLY A 435 26.04 12.86 -1.52
C GLY A 435 27.12 11.85 -1.89
N ASP A 436 27.83 11.31 -0.90
CA ASP A 436 28.85 10.26 -1.06
C ASP A 436 28.31 8.86 -0.74
N ALA A 437 26.99 8.71 -0.59
CA ALA A 437 26.39 7.41 -0.29
C ALA A 437 26.27 6.55 -1.56
N TRP A 438 26.34 5.23 -1.37
CA TRP A 438 26.07 4.27 -2.43
C TRP A 438 24.56 4.20 -2.75
N ALA A 439 24.24 4.22 -4.05
CA ALA A 439 22.94 3.85 -4.58
C ALA A 439 22.86 2.31 -4.75
N PRO A 440 21.67 1.72 -5.04
CA PRO A 440 21.57 0.28 -5.29
C PRO A 440 22.22 -0.12 -6.60
N ASP A 441 22.42 -1.43 -6.79
CA ASP A 441 22.72 -1.97 -8.10
C ASP A 441 21.44 -2.02 -8.92
N VAL A 442 21.47 -1.50 -10.15
CA VAL A 442 20.30 -1.37 -11.03
C VAL A 442 20.33 -2.41 -12.13
N ASP A 443 19.33 -3.31 -12.12
CA ASP A 443 19.10 -4.30 -13.16
C ASP A 443 18.57 -3.62 -14.43
N ARG A 444 17.42 -2.96 -14.35
CA ARG A 444 16.81 -2.29 -15.50
C ARG A 444 15.79 -1.22 -15.10
N LEU A 445 15.50 -0.35 -16.05
CA LEU A 445 14.39 0.60 -16.01
C LEU A 445 13.25 0.09 -16.88
N ILE A 446 12.05 0.01 -16.33
CA ILE A 446 10.83 -0.35 -17.06
C ILE A 446 9.93 0.89 -17.16
N VAL A 447 9.48 1.18 -18.37
CA VAL A 447 8.71 2.37 -18.73
C VAL A 447 7.43 1.96 -19.45
N PRO A 448 6.24 2.43 -19.02
CA PRO A 448 5.01 2.26 -19.79
C PRO A 448 5.11 3.01 -21.13
N VAL A 449 4.74 2.32 -22.21
CA VAL A 449 4.54 2.93 -23.52
C VAL A 449 3.07 3.30 -23.63
N GLN A 450 2.79 4.58 -23.83
CA GLN A 450 1.41 5.12 -23.81
C GLN A 450 0.90 5.38 -25.22
#